data_3ac1fde9bfa6ba421f44467046133e5e
#
_entry.id   3ac1fde9bfa6ba421f44467046133e5e
#
_cell.length_a   1.000
_cell.length_b   1.000
_cell.length_c   1.000
_cell.angle_alpha   90.00
_cell.angle_beta   90.00
_cell.angle_gamma   90.00
#
_symmetry.space_group_name_H-M   'P 1'
#
loop_
_entity.id
_entity.type
_entity.pdbx_description
1 polymer ?
#
loop_
_entity_poly.entity_id
_entity_poly.type
_entity_poly.pdbx_seq_one_letter_code
_entity_poly.pdbx_strand_id
1 'polypeptide(L)'
;MIQIAKTQSSRIAWMLLALCIVTLFLFLGNTLFNTRGEPREAVVALSMLQDGNWVLPVNNGVDMAYKPPFFHWLAALCSLPLGHVTEYTARMPSAIAATIMVIAGFSFYNKRRGTALALIMALVTLSNFEVHRAAVACRVDMVLTCMMVLSLYLLYGWMERGMKFNLKEGPWGAILCLSGAFLSKGPVGASLPCLVVAVFGWVRQKGFLNVLWRLAVVGVLCLALPTVWYVAAYEQGGQRFLDLVYEENVLRLLGKMSYASHENPWPYNVMTLLTGFVPYTLLALMALFVADWKQLCTKFGTPNQWWTRLKTYVKDMDDARLFSLLSFAIIFVFYCIPKSKRSVYLLPVYPFVAYFVAEFLLWLRHRHLRVLVAFGWTLATLTTLLTLTYVVVRMGLIPDSIVAHGKHAAQNIAMLNALRTEGIGSVIWAIPLVAVWLFVKHRHTRPLATTFTLIFCLFFTLDGVYQPPILNVKSDKPLATYIETQQPTGRIYSFRTDVNPGNPLHPFTINFYLGDRVVPFEAFMPTHGLLIVGNDEIEAFHTRYPHYRTELVKDFDHKSCDDHKMLKLYRFTKA
;
A
#
# COMPACT_ATOMS: atom_id res chain seq x y z
N MET A 1 10.88 -3.96 39.67
CA MET A 1 9.91 -3.28 38.77
C MET A 1 10.42 -3.12 37.33
N ILE A 2 11.62 -2.57 37.06
CA ILE A 2 12.15 -2.36 35.69
C ILE A 2 12.30 -3.67 34.90
N GLN A 3 12.75 -4.74 35.53
CA GLN A 3 12.92 -6.05 34.86
C GLN A 3 11.59 -6.72 34.51
N ILE A 4 10.58 -6.60 35.37
CA ILE A 4 9.20 -7.09 35.11
C ILE A 4 8.55 -6.31 33.98
N ALA A 5 8.73 -4.98 33.94
CA ALA A 5 8.21 -4.13 32.86
C ALA A 5 8.87 -4.44 31.50
N LYS A 6 10.19 -4.72 31.46
CA LYS A 6 10.89 -5.16 30.25
C LYS A 6 10.37 -6.51 29.74
N THR A 7 10.16 -7.47 30.63
CA THR A 7 9.66 -8.81 30.28
C THR A 7 8.22 -8.72 29.71
N GLN A 8 7.37 -7.89 30.31
CA GLN A 8 6.01 -7.65 29.83
C GLN A 8 5.98 -6.97 28.45
N SER A 9 6.82 -5.95 28.24
CA SER A 9 6.94 -5.28 26.96
C SER A 9 7.42 -6.21 25.84
N SER A 10 8.40 -7.09 26.14
CA SER A 10 8.88 -8.10 25.19
C SER A 10 7.78 -9.10 24.82
N ARG A 11 7.01 -9.61 25.79
CA ARG A 11 5.88 -10.51 25.51
C ARG A 11 4.83 -9.86 24.60
N ILE A 12 4.50 -8.60 24.83
CA ILE A 12 3.56 -7.86 23.97
C ILE A 12 4.11 -7.69 22.55
N ALA A 13 5.41 -7.40 22.40
CA ALA A 13 6.03 -7.29 21.08
C ALA A 13 5.97 -8.63 20.31
N TRP A 14 6.20 -9.77 20.98
CA TRP A 14 6.04 -11.09 20.38
C TRP A 14 4.58 -11.41 20.00
N MET A 15 3.62 -11.02 20.84
CA MET A 15 2.19 -11.16 20.52
C MET A 15 1.80 -10.29 19.31
N LEU A 16 2.31 -9.06 19.23
CA LEU A 16 2.11 -8.20 18.06
C LEU A 16 2.74 -8.80 16.80
N LEU A 17 3.95 -9.36 16.90
CA LEU A 17 4.60 -10.06 15.79
C LEU A 17 3.75 -11.23 15.30
N ALA A 18 3.28 -12.08 16.23
CA ALA A 18 2.40 -13.19 15.89
C ALA A 18 1.10 -12.72 15.22
N LEU A 19 0.50 -11.63 15.73
CA LEU A 19 -0.69 -11.03 15.12
C LEU A 19 -0.40 -10.49 13.71
N CYS A 20 0.73 -9.80 13.49
CA CYS A 20 1.14 -9.36 12.16
C CYS A 20 1.33 -10.55 11.20
N ILE A 21 1.96 -11.63 11.67
CA ILE A 21 2.14 -12.84 10.85
C ILE A 21 0.78 -13.42 10.44
N VAL A 22 -0.15 -13.56 11.36
CA VAL A 22 -1.49 -14.11 11.05
C VAL A 22 -2.26 -13.17 10.12
N THR A 23 -2.24 -11.87 10.37
CA THR A 23 -3.06 -10.92 9.60
C THR A 23 -2.49 -10.56 8.23
N LEU A 24 -1.17 -10.56 8.05
CA LEU A 24 -0.56 -10.08 6.81
C LEU A 24 -0.01 -11.20 5.91
N PHE A 25 0.36 -12.36 6.47
CA PHE A 25 1.01 -13.41 5.68
C PHE A 25 0.13 -14.63 5.39
N LEU A 26 -0.92 -14.88 6.19
CA LEU A 26 -1.72 -16.10 6.06
C LEU A 26 -2.39 -16.22 4.69
N PHE A 27 -2.92 -15.12 4.15
CA PHE A 27 -3.65 -15.09 2.87
C PHE A 27 -2.91 -14.34 1.75
N LEU A 28 -1.64 -13.98 1.97
CA LEU A 28 -0.88 -13.08 1.11
C LEU A 28 -0.80 -13.52 -0.36
N GLY A 29 -0.74 -14.82 -0.62
CA GLY A 29 -0.67 -15.41 -1.97
C GLY A 29 -1.99 -15.91 -2.54
N ASN A 30 -3.11 -15.80 -1.80
CA ASN A 30 -4.38 -16.42 -2.20
C ASN A 30 -5.11 -15.65 -3.32
N THR A 31 -4.82 -14.37 -3.50
CA THR A 31 -5.34 -13.58 -4.61
C THR A 31 -4.33 -13.49 -5.74
N LEU A 32 -4.77 -13.79 -6.95
CA LEU A 32 -4.00 -13.57 -8.18
C LEU A 32 -3.82 -12.07 -8.41
N PHE A 33 -2.85 -11.70 -9.24
CA PHE A 33 -2.79 -10.33 -9.73
C PHE A 33 -4.03 -10.01 -10.57
N ASN A 34 -4.73 -8.96 -10.18
CA ASN A 34 -6.04 -8.59 -10.73
C ASN A 34 -6.17 -7.08 -10.99
N THR A 35 -5.06 -6.36 -10.94
CA THR A 35 -4.94 -4.93 -11.24
C THR A 35 -3.56 -4.64 -11.79
N ARG A 36 -3.46 -3.74 -12.76
CA ARG A 36 -2.21 -3.30 -13.42
C ARG A 36 -1.04 -2.98 -12.48
N GLY A 37 -1.34 -2.57 -11.26
CA GLY A 37 -0.32 -1.98 -10.38
C GLY A 37 0.63 -2.99 -9.75
N GLU A 38 0.18 -4.20 -9.43
CA GLU A 38 1.01 -5.22 -8.77
C GLU A 38 1.92 -5.95 -9.77
N PRO A 39 1.40 -6.51 -10.89
CA PRO A 39 2.24 -7.23 -11.85
C PRO A 39 3.28 -6.33 -12.50
N ARG A 40 3.01 -5.03 -12.66
CA ARG A 40 4.00 -4.07 -13.15
C ARG A 40 5.23 -3.98 -12.26
N GLU A 41 5.08 -4.02 -10.93
CA GLU A 41 6.22 -4.03 -10.02
C GLU A 41 6.82 -5.45 -9.91
N ALA A 42 6.00 -6.50 -9.98
CA ALA A 42 6.45 -7.89 -9.89
C ALA A 42 7.30 -8.32 -11.11
N VAL A 43 6.95 -7.86 -12.32
CA VAL A 43 7.71 -8.19 -13.54
C VAL A 43 9.12 -7.60 -13.50
N VAL A 44 9.34 -6.46 -12.86
CA VAL A 44 10.69 -5.90 -12.67
C VAL A 44 11.55 -6.83 -11.80
N ALA A 45 11.00 -7.34 -10.70
CA ALA A 45 11.71 -8.31 -9.85
C ALA A 45 11.95 -9.64 -10.59
N LEU A 46 11.02 -10.05 -11.44
CA LEU A 46 11.16 -11.23 -12.29
C LEU A 46 12.32 -11.07 -13.29
N SER A 47 12.37 -9.94 -14.01
CA SER A 47 13.46 -9.65 -14.96
C SER A 47 14.82 -9.57 -14.26
N MET A 48 14.88 -9.00 -13.03
CA MET A 48 16.11 -9.00 -12.22
C MET A 48 16.64 -10.42 -11.97
N LEU A 49 15.75 -11.38 -11.68
CA LEU A 49 16.16 -12.77 -11.41
C LEU A 49 16.53 -13.52 -12.69
N GLN A 50 15.84 -13.26 -13.80
CA GLN A 50 16.07 -13.95 -15.06
C GLN A 50 17.33 -13.47 -15.78
N ASP A 51 17.50 -12.15 -15.86
CA ASP A 51 18.60 -11.53 -16.60
C ASP A 51 19.84 -11.30 -15.74
N GLY A 52 19.73 -11.43 -14.41
CA GLY A 52 20.81 -11.12 -13.47
C GLY A 52 21.15 -9.63 -13.39
N ASN A 53 20.36 -8.76 -14.02
CA ASN A 53 20.56 -7.31 -13.99
C ASN A 53 19.79 -6.68 -12.82
N TRP A 54 20.46 -6.40 -11.71
CA TRP A 54 19.90 -5.79 -10.50
C TRP A 54 19.97 -4.27 -10.50
N VAL A 55 20.59 -3.67 -11.50
CA VAL A 55 20.76 -2.21 -11.59
C VAL A 55 19.64 -1.58 -12.40
N LEU A 56 19.49 -1.98 -13.66
CA LEU A 56 18.53 -1.40 -14.60
C LEU A 56 17.94 -2.49 -15.50
N PRO A 57 17.10 -3.41 -14.97
CA PRO A 57 16.51 -4.47 -15.78
C PRO A 57 15.58 -3.89 -16.84
N VAL A 58 15.44 -4.62 -17.95
CA VAL A 58 14.52 -4.29 -19.03
C VAL A 58 13.43 -5.35 -19.04
N ASN A 59 12.18 -4.94 -18.88
CA ASN A 59 11.02 -5.82 -18.96
C ASN A 59 10.19 -5.55 -20.23
N ASN A 60 9.27 -6.43 -20.57
CA ASN A 60 8.49 -6.37 -21.80
C ASN A 60 9.36 -6.18 -23.07
N GLY A 61 10.62 -6.57 -23.01
CA GLY A 61 11.60 -6.45 -24.07
C GLY A 61 12.13 -5.05 -24.38
N VAL A 62 11.50 -3.98 -23.90
CA VAL A 62 11.88 -2.57 -24.22
C VAL A 62 11.72 -1.60 -23.06
N ASP A 63 11.01 -1.96 -22.00
CA ASP A 63 10.67 -1.04 -20.91
C ASP A 63 11.77 -1.05 -19.85
N MET A 64 12.51 0.02 -19.78
CA MET A 64 13.57 0.21 -18.78
C MET A 64 12.97 0.46 -17.40
N ALA A 65 13.42 -0.28 -16.39
CA ALA A 65 12.97 -0.12 -14.99
C ALA A 65 13.72 1.04 -14.30
N TYR A 66 13.48 2.26 -14.75
CA TYR A 66 14.17 3.49 -14.33
C TYR A 66 13.84 3.97 -12.90
N LYS A 67 12.84 3.39 -12.25
CA LYS A 67 12.48 3.75 -10.86
C LYS A 67 13.49 3.19 -9.88
N PRO A 68 13.74 3.91 -8.74
CA PRO A 68 14.65 3.41 -7.73
C PRO A 68 14.30 2.00 -7.25
N PRO A 69 15.27 1.07 -7.12
CA PRO A 69 15.04 -0.37 -7.15
C PRO A 69 14.80 -1.02 -5.79
N PHE A 70 14.81 -0.30 -4.67
CA PHE A 70 14.87 -0.90 -3.34
C PHE A 70 13.73 -1.89 -3.07
N PHE A 71 12.50 -1.57 -3.47
CA PHE A 71 11.38 -2.50 -3.35
C PHE A 71 11.58 -3.75 -4.23
N HIS A 72 12.04 -3.57 -5.47
CA HIS A 72 12.23 -4.67 -6.42
C HIS A 72 13.39 -5.59 -5.98
N TRP A 73 14.45 -5.04 -5.41
CA TRP A 73 15.50 -5.83 -4.77
C TRP A 73 14.97 -6.71 -3.65
N LEU A 74 14.12 -6.15 -2.77
CA LEU A 74 13.51 -6.92 -1.69
C LEU A 74 12.57 -8.01 -2.23
N ALA A 75 11.79 -7.72 -3.27
CA ALA A 75 10.91 -8.70 -3.90
C ALA A 75 11.70 -9.83 -4.59
N ALA A 76 12.76 -9.49 -5.31
CA ALA A 76 13.66 -10.47 -5.91
C ALA A 76 14.36 -11.32 -4.83
N LEU A 77 14.88 -10.71 -3.76
CA LEU A 77 15.50 -11.42 -2.62
C LEU A 77 14.52 -12.39 -1.94
N CYS A 78 13.27 -11.96 -1.72
CA CYS A 78 12.23 -12.84 -1.16
C CYS A 78 11.89 -14.03 -2.09
N SER A 79 12.13 -13.87 -3.39
CA SER A 79 11.83 -14.87 -4.41
C SER A 79 13.00 -15.84 -4.69
N LEU A 80 14.24 -15.48 -4.31
CA LEU A 80 15.43 -16.31 -4.53
C LEU A 80 15.29 -17.77 -4.03
N PRO A 81 14.72 -18.04 -2.83
CA PRO A 81 14.60 -19.42 -2.36
C PRO A 81 13.71 -20.31 -3.24
N LEU A 82 12.78 -19.73 -3.99
CA LEU A 82 11.89 -20.44 -4.91
C LEU A 82 12.44 -20.47 -6.35
N GLY A 83 13.43 -19.66 -6.67
CA GLY A 83 13.96 -19.49 -8.02
C GLY A 83 13.02 -18.76 -8.99
N HIS A 84 11.85 -18.32 -8.55
CA HIS A 84 10.87 -17.57 -9.34
C HIS A 84 10.00 -16.65 -8.48
N VAL A 85 9.46 -15.61 -9.09
CA VAL A 85 8.57 -14.65 -8.42
C VAL A 85 7.14 -15.17 -8.43
N THR A 86 6.50 -15.17 -7.27
CA THR A 86 5.08 -15.51 -7.09
C THR A 86 4.32 -14.31 -6.53
N GLU A 87 2.98 -14.37 -6.53
CA GLU A 87 2.14 -13.36 -5.86
C GLU A 87 2.52 -13.21 -4.39
N TYR A 88 2.81 -14.32 -3.71
CA TYR A 88 3.23 -14.35 -2.32
C TYR A 88 4.57 -13.63 -2.11
N THR A 89 5.61 -14.03 -2.83
CA THR A 89 6.97 -13.49 -2.66
C THR A 89 7.08 -12.02 -3.09
N ALA A 90 6.33 -11.62 -4.13
CA ALA A 90 6.27 -10.24 -4.59
C ALA A 90 5.61 -9.29 -3.57
N ARG A 91 4.67 -9.78 -2.76
CA ARG A 91 4.00 -9.02 -1.70
C ARG A 91 4.74 -9.04 -0.35
N MET A 92 5.61 -10.04 -0.12
CA MET A 92 6.36 -10.18 1.14
C MET A 92 7.07 -8.89 1.61
N PRO A 93 7.75 -8.10 0.76
CA PRO A 93 8.41 -6.88 1.21
C PRO A 93 7.45 -5.89 1.87
N SER A 94 6.23 -5.75 1.36
CA SER A 94 5.21 -4.88 1.95
C SER A 94 4.73 -5.40 3.30
N ALA A 95 4.48 -6.70 3.44
CA ALA A 95 4.04 -7.32 4.69
C ALA A 95 5.14 -7.23 5.78
N ILE A 96 6.40 -7.48 5.42
CA ILE A 96 7.56 -7.34 6.31
C ILE A 96 7.70 -5.87 6.74
N ALA A 97 7.64 -4.93 5.81
CA ALA A 97 7.76 -3.51 6.09
C ALA A 97 6.66 -3.01 7.06
N ALA A 98 5.41 -3.42 6.85
CA ALA A 98 4.30 -3.11 7.75
C ALA A 98 4.53 -3.69 9.15
N THR A 99 4.97 -4.95 9.25
CA THR A 99 5.30 -5.61 10.51
C THR A 99 6.38 -4.87 11.28
N ILE A 100 7.49 -4.52 10.61
CA ILE A 100 8.58 -3.75 11.22
C ILE A 100 8.08 -2.39 11.69
N MET A 101 7.30 -1.68 10.89
CA MET A 101 6.74 -0.37 11.23
C MET A 101 5.83 -0.43 12.46
N VAL A 102 4.96 -1.42 12.56
CA VAL A 102 4.05 -1.62 13.70
C VAL A 102 4.84 -1.89 14.99
N ILE A 103 5.82 -2.80 14.94
CA ILE A 103 6.64 -3.16 16.11
C ILE A 103 7.55 -1.99 16.52
N ALA A 104 8.13 -1.28 15.57
CA ALA A 104 8.94 -0.09 15.84
C ALA A 104 8.11 1.03 16.47
N GLY A 105 6.88 1.26 15.95
CA GLY A 105 5.94 2.21 16.52
C GLY A 105 5.54 1.84 17.95
N PHE A 106 5.20 0.57 18.21
CA PHE A 106 4.97 0.08 19.57
C PHE A 106 6.17 0.39 20.48
N SER A 107 7.38 0.04 20.05
CA SER A 107 8.60 0.24 20.85
C SER A 107 8.87 1.73 21.12
N PHE A 108 8.68 2.59 20.13
CA PHE A 108 8.86 4.03 20.22
C PHE A 108 7.92 4.67 21.24
N TYR A 109 6.61 4.39 21.13
CA TYR A 109 5.61 4.98 22.02
C TYR A 109 5.55 4.30 23.39
N ASN A 110 5.84 3.01 23.50
CA ASN A 110 5.90 2.30 24.78
C ASN A 110 6.92 2.94 25.73
N LYS A 111 8.06 3.34 25.21
CA LYS A 111 9.12 4.02 25.98
C LYS A 111 8.72 5.42 26.46
N ARG A 112 7.81 6.11 25.75
CA ARG A 112 7.49 7.53 25.96
C ARG A 112 6.09 7.77 26.53
N ARG A 113 5.13 6.93 26.19
CA ARG A 113 3.70 7.13 26.51
C ARG A 113 3.08 5.95 27.27
N GLY A 114 3.87 4.91 27.54
CA GLY A 114 3.45 3.72 28.24
C GLY A 114 2.78 2.66 27.36
N THR A 115 2.73 1.44 27.90
CA THR A 115 2.41 0.22 27.16
C THR A 115 0.98 0.19 26.62
N ALA A 116 0.00 0.69 27.37
CA ALA A 116 -1.40 0.64 26.96
C ALA A 116 -1.66 1.47 25.69
N LEU A 117 -1.17 2.72 25.66
CA LEU A 117 -1.32 3.59 24.51
C LEU A 117 -0.55 3.07 23.30
N ALA A 118 0.70 2.62 23.52
CA ALA A 118 1.54 2.07 22.46
C ALA A 118 0.93 0.81 21.81
N LEU A 119 0.36 -0.08 22.62
CA LEU A 119 -0.34 -1.27 22.11
C LEU A 119 -1.56 -0.90 21.26
N ILE A 120 -2.41 -0.01 21.78
CA ILE A 120 -3.60 0.42 21.03
C ILE A 120 -3.20 1.12 19.72
N MET A 121 -2.19 2.01 19.74
CA MET A 121 -1.67 2.66 18.54
C MET A 121 -1.15 1.65 17.52
N ALA A 122 -0.40 0.63 17.94
CA ALA A 122 0.09 -0.43 17.07
C ALA A 122 -1.07 -1.24 16.46
N LEU A 123 -2.09 -1.59 17.26
CA LEU A 123 -3.29 -2.28 16.78
C LEU A 123 -4.09 -1.42 15.80
N VAL A 124 -4.28 -0.13 16.08
CA VAL A 124 -4.94 0.81 15.15
C VAL A 124 -4.15 0.95 13.85
N THR A 125 -2.82 1.02 13.93
CA THR A 125 -1.96 1.09 12.73
C THR A 125 -2.11 -0.16 11.87
N LEU A 126 -2.13 -1.36 12.46
CA LEU A 126 -2.27 -2.63 11.74
C LEU A 126 -3.68 -2.84 11.17
N SER A 127 -4.70 -2.31 11.83
CA SER A 127 -6.11 -2.61 11.56
C SER A 127 -6.91 -1.44 10.97
N ASN A 128 -6.27 -0.42 10.40
CA ASN A 128 -6.95 0.52 9.51
C ASN A 128 -6.87 0.01 8.05
N PHE A 129 -7.89 0.34 7.28
CA PHE A 129 -8.06 -0.18 5.92
C PHE A 129 -6.86 0.09 5.01
N GLU A 130 -6.33 1.33 4.98
CA GLU A 130 -5.31 1.70 4.01
C GLU A 130 -3.95 1.05 4.29
N VAL A 131 -3.53 0.97 5.56
CA VAL A 131 -2.28 0.28 5.92
C VAL A 131 -2.41 -1.22 5.67
N HIS A 132 -3.55 -1.83 6.06
CA HIS A 132 -3.79 -3.25 5.81
C HIS A 132 -3.73 -3.57 4.30
N ARG A 133 -4.48 -2.82 3.47
CA ARG A 133 -4.49 -2.97 2.01
C ARG A 133 -3.10 -2.79 1.38
N ALA A 134 -2.32 -1.81 1.85
CA ALA A 134 -0.98 -1.56 1.33
C ALA A 134 0.04 -2.62 1.80
N ALA A 135 -0.15 -3.18 2.99
CA ALA A 135 0.72 -4.20 3.55
C ALA A 135 0.64 -5.54 2.81
N VAL A 136 -0.51 -5.85 2.19
CA VAL A 136 -0.71 -7.10 1.43
C VAL A 136 -0.63 -6.91 -0.09
N ALA A 137 -0.06 -5.79 -0.56
CA ALA A 137 0.06 -5.48 -1.98
C ALA A 137 1.52 -5.43 -2.45
N CYS A 138 1.77 -5.87 -3.68
CA CYS A 138 3.06 -5.75 -4.35
C CYS A 138 3.26 -4.30 -4.84
N ARG A 139 3.67 -3.40 -3.91
CA ARG A 139 3.86 -1.97 -4.20
C ARG A 139 4.96 -1.35 -3.36
N VAL A 140 5.67 -0.41 -3.96
CA VAL A 140 6.79 0.32 -3.32
C VAL A 140 6.36 1.15 -2.10
N ASP A 141 5.10 1.53 -2.01
CA ASP A 141 4.61 2.56 -1.07
C ASP A 141 4.69 2.12 0.39
N MET A 142 4.49 0.82 0.71
CA MET A 142 4.58 0.34 2.09
C MET A 142 6.03 0.28 2.59
N VAL A 143 6.96 -0.13 1.73
CA VAL A 143 8.41 -0.13 2.04
C VAL A 143 8.90 1.30 2.23
N LEU A 144 8.54 2.22 1.33
CA LEU A 144 8.80 3.66 1.49
C LEU A 144 8.29 4.18 2.83
N THR A 145 7.04 3.88 3.16
CA THR A 145 6.39 4.30 4.42
C THR A 145 7.15 3.81 5.64
N CYS A 146 7.52 2.53 5.65
CA CYS A 146 8.32 1.95 6.73
C CYS A 146 9.65 2.68 6.89
N MET A 147 10.39 2.89 5.81
CA MET A 147 11.68 3.59 5.84
C MET A 147 11.53 5.03 6.34
N MET A 148 10.52 5.77 5.88
CA MET A 148 10.23 7.14 6.35
C MET A 148 9.87 7.17 7.84
N VAL A 149 8.98 6.29 8.30
CA VAL A 149 8.53 6.25 9.70
C VAL A 149 9.65 5.83 10.63
N LEU A 150 10.45 4.82 10.23
CA LEU A 150 11.63 4.41 11.00
C LEU A 150 12.66 5.53 11.10
N SER A 151 12.93 6.24 10.00
CA SER A 151 13.86 7.38 10.02
C SER A 151 13.39 8.48 10.98
N LEU A 152 12.07 8.78 11.00
CA LEU A 152 11.48 9.73 11.94
C LEU A 152 11.70 9.30 13.40
N TYR A 153 11.42 8.03 13.75
CA TYR A 153 11.63 7.53 15.10
C TYR A 153 13.11 7.54 15.51
N LEU A 154 14.00 7.19 14.59
CA LEU A 154 15.44 7.15 14.85
C LEU A 154 16.04 8.55 14.96
N LEU A 155 15.64 9.49 14.10
CA LEU A 155 16.06 10.90 14.16
C LEU A 155 15.56 11.59 15.42
N TYR A 156 14.31 11.32 15.83
CA TYR A 156 13.79 11.80 17.12
C TYR A 156 14.64 11.28 18.27
N GLY A 157 14.93 9.99 18.33
CA GLY A 157 15.79 9.40 19.34
C GLY A 157 17.24 9.94 19.32
N TRP A 158 17.74 10.29 18.15
CA TRP A 158 19.03 10.94 18.00
C TRP A 158 19.01 12.38 18.55
N MET A 159 17.94 13.12 18.32
CA MET A 159 17.74 14.45 18.90
C MET A 159 17.64 14.41 20.43
N GLU A 160 16.96 13.41 21.00
CA GLU A 160 16.94 13.21 22.47
C GLU A 160 18.34 13.00 23.06
N ARG A 161 19.25 12.34 22.31
CA ARG A 161 20.64 12.10 22.73
C ARG A 161 21.61 13.25 22.38
N GLY A 162 21.09 14.42 21.97
CA GLY A 162 21.88 15.61 21.67
C GLY A 162 22.55 15.63 20.31
N MET A 163 22.09 14.79 19.35
CA MET A 163 22.50 14.78 17.95
C MET A 163 24.02 14.62 17.72
N LYS A 164 24.68 13.75 18.49
CA LYS A 164 26.12 13.50 18.36
C LYS A 164 26.44 12.61 17.16
N PHE A 165 27.55 12.92 16.46
CA PHE A 165 28.12 12.10 15.40
C PHE A 165 29.28 11.26 15.96
N ASN A 166 28.97 10.09 16.51
CA ASN A 166 29.94 9.09 16.90
C ASN A 166 29.43 7.69 16.54
N LEU A 167 30.27 6.67 16.58
CA LEU A 167 29.92 5.31 16.18
C LEU A 167 28.77 4.71 17.01
N LYS A 168 28.68 5.05 18.30
CA LYS A 168 27.68 4.45 19.22
C LYS A 168 26.34 5.19 19.23
N GLU A 169 26.34 6.51 19.12
CA GLU A 169 25.16 7.36 19.29
C GLU A 169 24.73 8.07 18.01
N GLY A 170 25.51 7.94 16.94
CA GLY A 170 25.25 8.58 15.64
C GLY A 170 23.96 8.09 14.98
N PRO A 171 23.47 8.82 13.95
CA PRO A 171 22.20 8.54 13.30
C PRO A 171 22.29 7.49 12.19
N TRP A 172 23.20 6.49 12.32
CA TRP A 172 23.51 5.54 11.24
C TRP A 172 22.29 4.76 10.76
N GLY A 173 21.45 4.29 11.68
CA GLY A 173 20.20 3.63 11.32
C GLY A 173 19.23 4.56 10.60
N ALA A 174 19.18 5.85 10.99
CA ALA A 174 18.35 6.84 10.30
C ALA A 174 18.87 7.11 8.88
N ILE A 175 20.19 7.23 8.70
CA ILE A 175 20.84 7.40 7.39
C ILE A 175 20.50 6.23 6.47
N LEU A 176 20.59 4.98 6.95
CA LEU A 176 20.23 3.80 6.17
C LEU A 176 18.73 3.80 5.78
N CYS A 177 17.84 4.16 6.72
CA CYS A 177 16.42 4.27 6.44
C CYS A 177 16.11 5.38 5.42
N LEU A 178 16.77 6.54 5.53
CA LEU A 178 16.63 7.64 4.56
C LEU A 178 17.15 7.24 3.17
N SER A 179 18.28 6.53 3.10
CA SER A 179 18.79 5.96 1.84
C SER A 179 17.81 4.98 1.22
N GLY A 180 17.23 4.06 2.02
CA GLY A 180 16.20 3.13 1.57
C GLY A 180 14.91 3.82 1.12
N ALA A 181 14.50 4.88 1.81
CA ALA A 181 13.36 5.71 1.41
C ALA A 181 13.62 6.43 0.08
N PHE A 182 14.83 6.98 -0.11
CA PHE A 182 15.25 7.59 -1.37
C PHE A 182 15.27 6.55 -2.50
N LEU A 183 15.87 5.39 -2.27
CA LEU A 183 15.93 4.27 -3.22
C LEU A 183 14.56 3.57 -3.44
N SER A 184 13.51 3.94 -2.69
CA SER A 184 12.14 3.49 -2.94
C SER A 184 11.37 4.44 -3.86
N LYS A 185 11.49 5.77 -3.67
CA LYS A 185 10.67 6.74 -4.41
C LYS A 185 11.32 8.11 -4.61
N GLY A 186 12.63 8.17 -4.55
CA GLY A 186 13.40 9.40 -4.81
C GLY A 186 13.43 10.39 -3.63
N PRO A 187 13.73 11.68 -3.90
CA PRO A 187 14.08 12.69 -2.89
C PRO A 187 13.04 12.90 -1.79
N VAL A 188 11.75 12.76 -2.10
CA VAL A 188 10.64 12.98 -1.16
C VAL A 188 10.75 12.07 0.06
N GLY A 189 11.22 10.82 -0.14
CA GLY A 189 11.38 9.84 0.92
C GLY A 189 12.38 10.27 2.01
N ALA A 190 13.42 11.01 1.65
CA ALA A 190 14.45 11.47 2.59
C ALA A 190 14.18 12.90 3.09
N SER A 191 13.67 13.80 2.25
CA SER A 191 13.49 15.21 2.60
C SER A 191 12.39 15.45 3.63
N LEU A 192 11.25 14.73 3.53
CA LEU A 192 10.13 14.93 4.45
C LEU A 192 10.46 14.57 5.90
N PRO A 193 11.09 13.42 6.22
CA PRO A 193 11.51 13.14 7.59
C PRO A 193 12.47 14.18 8.15
N CYS A 194 13.43 14.67 7.36
CA CYS A 194 14.35 15.73 7.78
C CYS A 194 13.61 17.04 8.05
N LEU A 195 12.64 17.41 7.21
CA LEU A 195 11.81 18.60 7.40
C LEU A 195 11.00 18.53 8.71
N VAL A 196 10.35 17.40 8.98
CA VAL A 196 9.60 17.19 10.23
C VAL A 196 10.49 17.40 11.46
N VAL A 197 11.68 16.79 11.44
CA VAL A 197 12.62 16.88 12.58
C VAL A 197 13.19 18.29 12.72
N ALA A 198 13.46 18.99 11.62
CA ALA A 198 13.89 20.39 11.63
C ALA A 198 12.83 21.30 12.27
N VAL A 199 11.56 21.16 11.86
CA VAL A 199 10.45 21.94 12.42
C VAL A 199 10.21 21.59 13.89
N PHE A 200 10.27 20.31 14.27
CA PHE A 200 10.16 19.90 15.66
C PHE A 200 11.28 20.51 16.51
N GLY A 201 12.53 20.49 16.05
CA GLY A 201 13.68 21.10 16.71
C GLY A 201 13.53 22.61 16.88
N TRP A 202 12.99 23.28 15.83
CA TRP A 202 12.68 24.71 15.88
C TRP A 202 11.62 25.04 16.95
N VAL A 203 10.49 24.33 16.93
CA VAL A 203 9.41 24.54 17.91
C VAL A 203 9.88 24.32 19.36
N ARG A 204 10.77 23.35 19.57
CA ARG A 204 11.37 23.03 20.88
C ARG A 204 12.62 23.86 21.21
N GLN A 205 12.94 24.87 20.42
CA GLN A 205 14.07 25.79 20.64
C GLN A 205 15.41 25.08 20.86
N LYS A 206 15.66 23.98 20.12
CA LYS A 206 16.89 23.18 20.20
C LYS A 206 18.09 23.82 19.46
N GLY A 207 18.06 25.12 19.15
CA GLY A 207 19.07 25.80 18.34
C GLY A 207 18.88 25.47 16.86
N PHE A 208 17.98 26.16 16.16
CA PHE A 208 17.53 25.85 14.80
C PHE A 208 18.67 25.60 13.82
N LEU A 209 19.66 26.51 13.75
CA LEU A 209 20.80 26.36 12.86
C LEU A 209 21.64 25.12 13.16
N ASN A 210 21.78 24.77 14.47
CA ASN A 210 22.52 23.58 14.87
C ASN A 210 21.78 22.29 14.49
N VAL A 211 20.46 22.27 14.56
CA VAL A 211 19.65 21.14 14.09
C VAL A 211 19.71 21.04 12.56
N LEU A 212 19.56 22.17 11.86
CA LEU A 212 19.51 22.21 10.41
C LEU A 212 20.81 21.73 9.76
N TRP A 213 21.97 22.21 10.24
CA TRP A 213 23.25 21.80 9.69
C TRP A 213 23.53 20.31 9.91
N ARG A 214 23.17 19.76 11.09
CA ARG A 214 23.32 18.33 11.39
C ARG A 214 22.41 17.46 10.52
N LEU A 215 21.19 17.91 10.26
CA LEU A 215 20.28 17.24 9.32
C LEU A 215 20.78 17.35 7.88
N ALA A 216 21.44 18.47 7.50
CA ALA A 216 22.06 18.59 6.19
C ALA A 216 23.18 17.55 6.01
N VAL A 217 24.02 17.34 7.04
CA VAL A 217 25.05 16.28 7.01
C VAL A 217 24.41 14.89 6.87
N VAL A 218 23.34 14.61 7.63
CA VAL A 218 22.59 13.34 7.50
C VAL A 218 22.02 13.20 6.09
N GLY A 219 21.47 14.28 5.53
CA GLY A 219 20.96 14.33 4.16
C GLY A 219 22.03 14.04 3.10
N VAL A 220 23.22 14.60 3.26
CA VAL A 220 24.35 14.29 2.35
C VAL A 220 24.79 12.83 2.49
N LEU A 221 24.95 12.35 3.72
CA LEU A 221 25.37 10.96 3.95
C LEU A 221 24.35 9.93 3.45
N CYS A 222 23.05 10.24 3.52
CA CYS A 222 22.02 9.32 3.03
C CYS A 222 22.02 9.22 1.49
N LEU A 223 22.62 10.15 0.77
CA LEU A 223 22.72 10.10 -0.69
C LEU A 223 23.81 9.13 -1.19
N ALA A 224 24.71 8.65 -0.34
CA ALA A 224 25.82 7.79 -0.76
C ALA A 224 25.34 6.55 -1.52
N LEU A 225 24.42 5.75 -0.94
CA LEU A 225 23.90 4.55 -1.60
C LEU A 225 23.03 4.88 -2.85
N PRO A 226 22.10 5.84 -2.80
CA PRO A 226 21.40 6.29 -3.99
C PRO A 226 22.32 6.71 -5.13
N THR A 227 23.36 7.52 -4.84
CA THR A 227 24.30 7.99 -5.86
C THR A 227 24.99 6.83 -6.57
N VAL A 228 25.43 5.82 -5.85
CA VAL A 228 26.05 4.62 -6.45
C VAL A 228 25.09 3.97 -7.45
N TRP A 229 23.82 3.80 -7.07
CA TRP A 229 22.84 3.20 -7.98
C TRP A 229 22.54 4.12 -9.19
N TYR A 230 22.35 5.43 -8.98
CA TYR A 230 22.06 6.35 -10.09
C TYR A 230 23.20 6.42 -11.11
N VAL A 231 24.46 6.37 -10.64
CA VAL A 231 25.64 6.33 -11.53
C VAL A 231 25.64 5.02 -12.32
N ALA A 232 25.52 3.87 -11.66
CA ALA A 232 25.48 2.57 -12.34
C ALA A 232 24.30 2.45 -13.32
N ALA A 233 23.13 3.00 -13.00
CA ALA A 233 21.97 3.02 -13.88
C ALA A 233 22.17 3.95 -15.08
N TYR A 234 22.84 5.09 -14.88
CA TYR A 234 23.21 5.98 -15.98
C TYR A 234 24.22 5.34 -16.94
N GLU A 235 25.21 4.62 -16.43
CA GLU A 235 26.17 3.88 -17.27
C GLU A 235 25.47 2.84 -18.18
N GLN A 236 24.38 2.23 -17.71
CA GLN A 236 23.60 1.26 -18.49
C GLN A 236 22.57 1.93 -19.42
N GLY A 237 21.87 2.96 -18.94
CA GLY A 237 20.71 3.54 -19.63
C GLY A 237 20.95 4.87 -20.34
N GLY A 238 22.11 5.50 -20.11
CA GLY A 238 22.53 6.74 -20.75
C GLY A 238 21.53 7.89 -20.56
N GLN A 239 21.43 8.76 -21.59
CA GLN A 239 20.56 9.93 -21.57
C GLN A 239 19.09 9.57 -21.40
N ARG A 240 18.62 8.46 -22.01
CA ARG A 240 17.23 8.01 -21.88
C ARG A 240 16.84 7.75 -20.43
N PHE A 241 17.75 7.19 -19.63
CA PHE A 241 17.52 6.99 -18.20
C PHE A 241 17.34 8.33 -17.47
N LEU A 242 18.20 9.32 -17.74
CA LEU A 242 18.11 10.65 -17.12
C LEU A 242 16.81 11.37 -17.47
N ASP A 243 16.37 11.28 -18.73
CA ASP A 243 15.13 11.91 -19.19
C ASP A 243 13.92 11.35 -18.45
N LEU A 244 13.86 10.02 -18.27
CA LEU A 244 12.79 9.35 -17.49
C LEU A 244 12.83 9.74 -16.02
N VAL A 245 14.01 9.80 -15.41
CA VAL A 245 14.20 10.23 -14.01
C VAL A 245 13.78 11.70 -13.83
N TYR A 246 14.15 12.57 -14.77
CA TYR A 246 13.78 13.99 -14.74
C TYR A 246 12.25 14.16 -14.86
N GLU A 247 11.61 13.44 -15.78
CA GLU A 247 10.15 13.46 -15.94
C GLU A 247 9.43 13.03 -14.67
N GLU A 248 9.84 11.92 -14.07
CA GLU A 248 9.17 11.35 -12.88
C GLU A 248 9.40 12.16 -11.60
N ASN A 249 10.53 12.81 -11.43
CA ASN A 249 10.83 13.54 -10.19
C ASN A 249 10.56 15.05 -10.29
N VAL A 250 10.96 15.67 -11.40
CA VAL A 250 10.89 17.13 -11.55
C VAL A 250 9.60 17.54 -12.24
N LEU A 251 9.32 17.02 -13.44
CA LEU A 251 8.13 17.43 -14.20
C LEU A 251 6.83 17.00 -13.51
N ARG A 252 6.82 15.86 -12.84
CA ARG A 252 5.68 15.43 -12.01
C ARG A 252 5.40 16.40 -10.87
N LEU A 253 6.43 16.84 -10.14
CA LEU A 253 6.27 17.80 -9.03
C LEU A 253 5.73 19.13 -9.53
N LEU A 254 6.21 19.58 -10.69
CA LEU A 254 5.78 20.83 -11.34
C LEU A 254 4.42 20.72 -12.05
N GLY A 255 3.84 19.53 -12.16
CA GLY A 255 2.60 19.28 -12.89
C GLY A 255 2.73 19.47 -14.40
N LYS A 256 3.93 19.25 -14.98
CA LYS A 256 4.29 19.42 -16.39
C LYS A 256 4.64 18.10 -17.09
N MET A 257 4.09 16.98 -16.63
CA MET A 257 4.31 15.68 -17.26
C MET A 257 3.76 15.65 -18.69
N SER A 258 4.38 14.85 -19.54
CA SER A 258 3.92 14.57 -20.91
C SER A 258 2.58 13.83 -20.97
N TYR A 259 2.17 13.19 -19.86
CA TYR A 259 0.91 12.44 -19.74
C TYR A 259 0.17 12.77 -18.44
N ALA A 260 -1.18 12.66 -18.46
CA ALA A 260 -2.00 12.87 -17.28
C ALA A 260 -1.74 11.81 -16.20
N SER A 261 -1.36 12.24 -15.00
CA SER A 261 -1.01 11.33 -13.90
C SER A 261 -1.84 11.61 -12.66
N HIS A 262 -2.95 10.89 -12.50
CA HIS A 262 -3.75 10.85 -11.26
C HIS A 262 -4.09 12.23 -10.68
N GLU A 263 -4.49 13.18 -11.52
CA GLU A 263 -4.89 14.51 -11.07
C GLU A 263 -6.19 14.43 -10.28
N ASN A 264 -6.13 14.93 -9.05
CA ASN A 264 -7.27 14.93 -8.13
C ASN A 264 -7.38 16.28 -7.42
N PRO A 265 -8.62 16.78 -7.14
CA PRO A 265 -8.85 18.04 -6.47
C PRO A 265 -8.31 18.03 -5.02
N TRP A 266 -8.20 19.20 -4.40
CA TRP A 266 -7.65 19.32 -3.06
C TRP A 266 -8.37 18.51 -1.96
N PRO A 267 -9.71 18.30 -1.99
CA PRO A 267 -10.37 17.52 -0.94
C PRO A 267 -10.05 16.02 -0.99
N TYR A 268 -9.48 15.53 -2.10
CA TYR A 268 -9.19 14.11 -2.30
C TYR A 268 -8.39 13.50 -1.14
N ASN A 269 -7.35 14.19 -0.65
CA ASN A 269 -6.51 13.67 0.42
C ASN A 269 -7.26 13.59 1.76
N VAL A 270 -8.17 14.52 2.04
CA VAL A 270 -9.03 14.47 3.23
C VAL A 270 -9.96 13.25 3.16
N MET A 271 -10.65 13.08 2.03
CA MET A 271 -11.54 11.94 1.82
C MET A 271 -10.78 10.61 1.89
N THR A 272 -9.60 10.56 1.29
CA THR A 272 -8.72 9.39 1.33
C THR A 272 -8.29 9.04 2.76
N LEU A 273 -7.93 10.04 3.56
CA LEU A 273 -7.57 9.82 4.96
C LEU A 273 -8.75 9.28 5.76
N LEU A 274 -9.94 9.86 5.58
CA LEU A 274 -11.16 9.41 6.25
C LEU A 274 -11.55 7.98 5.85
N THR A 275 -11.53 7.67 4.57
CA THR A 275 -11.85 6.32 4.09
C THR A 275 -10.79 5.30 4.49
N GLY A 276 -9.53 5.69 4.44
CA GLY A 276 -8.40 4.82 4.82
C GLY A 276 -8.34 4.47 6.30
N PHE A 277 -8.91 5.31 7.18
CA PHE A 277 -9.02 5.04 8.62
C PHE A 277 -10.27 4.22 9.01
N VAL A 278 -11.05 3.72 8.07
CA VAL A 278 -12.11 2.75 8.41
C VAL A 278 -11.47 1.54 9.11
N PRO A 279 -12.06 1.02 10.22
CA PRO A 279 -13.39 1.39 10.77
C PRO A 279 -13.39 2.56 11.76
N TYR A 280 -12.24 3.13 12.13
CA TYR A 280 -12.15 4.17 13.18
C TYR A 280 -12.81 5.50 12.79
N THR A 281 -12.90 5.82 11.51
CA THR A 281 -13.66 6.97 11.02
C THR A 281 -15.14 6.87 11.41
N LEU A 282 -15.73 5.67 11.31
CA LEU A 282 -17.09 5.43 11.77
C LEU A 282 -17.23 5.69 13.27
N LEU A 283 -16.26 5.23 14.08
CA LEU A 283 -16.23 5.52 15.51
C LEU A 283 -16.15 7.02 15.80
N ALA A 284 -15.31 7.76 15.06
CA ALA A 284 -15.22 9.22 15.19
C ALA A 284 -16.56 9.91 14.86
N LEU A 285 -17.23 9.49 13.79
CA LEU A 285 -18.56 9.98 13.43
C LEU A 285 -19.59 9.69 14.53
N MET A 286 -19.62 8.49 15.08
CA MET A 286 -20.51 8.14 16.19
C MET A 286 -20.26 9.02 17.44
N ALA A 287 -18.99 9.35 17.72
CA ALA A 287 -18.62 10.18 18.85
C ALA A 287 -19.09 11.64 18.69
N LEU A 288 -19.22 12.16 17.47
CA LEU A 288 -19.75 13.50 17.23
C LEU A 288 -21.18 13.68 17.75
N PHE A 289 -21.99 12.62 17.78
CA PHE A 289 -23.37 12.68 18.32
C PHE A 289 -23.42 12.73 19.85
N VAL A 290 -22.32 12.39 20.53
CA VAL A 290 -22.23 12.36 21.99
C VAL A 290 -21.38 13.50 22.53
N ALA A 291 -20.77 14.29 21.66
CA ALA A 291 -19.96 15.43 22.01
C ALA A 291 -20.81 16.56 22.62
N ASP A 292 -20.39 17.09 23.76
CA ASP A 292 -21.00 18.29 24.34
C ASP A 292 -20.48 19.53 23.60
N TRP A 293 -21.16 19.85 22.50
CA TRP A 293 -20.83 20.98 21.62
C TRP A 293 -20.88 22.32 22.33
N LYS A 294 -21.79 22.49 23.30
CA LYS A 294 -21.89 23.75 24.11
C LYS A 294 -20.63 23.94 24.92
N GLN A 295 -20.18 22.91 25.61
CA GLN A 295 -18.96 22.94 26.40
C GLN A 295 -17.70 23.11 25.53
N LEU A 296 -17.69 22.53 24.34
CA LEU A 296 -16.62 22.73 23.37
C LEU A 296 -16.55 24.19 22.90
N CYS A 297 -17.67 24.76 22.45
CA CYS A 297 -17.73 26.14 21.94
C CYS A 297 -17.34 27.17 23.06
N THR A 298 -17.80 26.96 24.27
CA THR A 298 -17.42 27.86 25.39
C THR A 298 -15.93 27.81 25.75
N LYS A 299 -15.30 26.62 25.56
CA LYS A 299 -13.84 26.49 25.76
C LYS A 299 -13.01 27.18 24.68
N PHE A 300 -13.54 27.40 23.47
CA PHE A 300 -12.78 28.04 22.40
C PHE A 300 -12.70 29.59 22.57
N GLY A 301 -13.70 30.24 23.12
CA GLY A 301 -13.69 31.70 23.33
C GLY A 301 -13.71 32.53 22.05
N THR A 302 -13.24 33.76 22.10
CA THR A 302 -13.12 34.67 20.94
C THR A 302 -11.94 34.24 20.01
N PRO A 303 -11.94 34.60 18.71
CA PRO A 303 -10.88 34.24 17.75
C PRO A 303 -9.45 34.58 18.22
N ASN A 304 -9.27 35.75 18.88
CA ASN A 304 -7.96 36.16 19.42
C ASN A 304 -7.51 35.29 20.61
N GLN A 305 -8.45 34.91 21.49
CA GLN A 305 -8.17 33.99 22.58
C GLN A 305 -7.90 32.58 22.09
N TRP A 306 -8.57 32.17 21.01
CA TRP A 306 -8.36 30.84 20.39
C TRP A 306 -6.93 30.68 19.89
N TRP A 307 -6.38 31.68 19.18
CA TRP A 307 -5.01 31.63 18.68
C TRP A 307 -3.96 31.54 19.78
N THR A 308 -4.15 32.34 20.86
CA THR A 308 -3.26 32.32 22.02
C THR A 308 -3.34 30.97 22.75
N ARG A 309 -4.56 30.46 22.96
CA ARG A 309 -4.77 29.13 23.56
C ARG A 309 -4.18 28.00 22.73
N LEU A 310 -4.32 28.05 21.40
CA LEU A 310 -3.72 27.06 20.51
C LEU A 310 -2.18 27.08 20.62
N LYS A 311 -1.56 28.25 20.60
CA LYS A 311 -0.10 28.39 20.79
C LYS A 311 0.35 27.81 22.12
N THR A 312 -0.33 28.16 23.22
CA THR A 312 -0.03 27.65 24.56
C THR A 312 -0.21 26.12 24.59
N TYR A 313 -1.32 25.61 24.07
CA TYR A 313 -1.58 24.18 24.00
C TYR A 313 -0.50 23.41 23.21
N VAL A 314 -0.07 23.92 22.06
CA VAL A 314 1.01 23.30 21.25
C VAL A 314 2.36 23.37 21.99
N LYS A 315 2.64 24.50 22.67
CA LYS A 315 3.88 24.67 23.44
C LYS A 315 3.95 23.73 24.65
N ASP A 316 2.82 23.54 25.33
CA ASP A 316 2.71 22.71 26.56
C ASP A 316 2.50 21.23 26.25
N MET A 317 2.33 20.88 24.96
CA MET A 317 2.18 19.49 24.50
C MET A 317 3.45 18.70 24.79
N ASP A 318 3.32 17.46 25.26
CA ASP A 318 4.48 16.57 25.41
C ASP A 318 5.18 16.29 24.07
N ASP A 319 6.48 15.98 24.13
CA ASP A 319 7.31 15.87 22.94
C ASP A 319 6.84 14.80 21.97
N ALA A 320 6.42 13.63 22.44
CA ALA A 320 5.97 12.54 21.57
C ALA A 320 4.64 12.90 20.88
N ARG A 321 3.74 13.59 21.58
CA ARG A 321 2.47 14.06 21.02
C ARG A 321 2.67 15.16 19.99
N LEU A 322 3.52 16.15 20.31
CA LEU A 322 3.87 17.22 19.38
C LEU A 322 4.56 16.66 18.12
N PHE A 323 5.50 15.73 18.30
CA PHE A 323 6.18 15.09 17.18
C PHE A 323 5.22 14.34 16.27
N SER A 324 4.25 13.61 16.85
CA SER A 324 3.20 12.93 16.09
C SER A 324 2.33 13.92 15.31
N LEU A 325 1.96 15.04 15.94
CA LEU A 325 1.18 16.09 15.29
C LEU A 325 1.93 16.73 14.11
N LEU A 326 3.20 17.08 14.31
CA LEU A 326 4.03 17.68 13.27
C LEU A 326 4.31 16.70 12.13
N SER A 327 4.58 15.42 12.43
CA SER A 327 4.75 14.37 11.44
C SER A 327 3.51 14.23 10.57
N PHE A 328 2.33 14.16 11.18
CA PHE A 328 1.07 14.15 10.46
C PHE A 328 0.88 15.41 9.61
N ALA A 329 0.95 16.59 10.22
CA ALA A 329 0.58 17.85 9.58
C ALA A 329 1.51 18.18 8.40
N ILE A 330 2.82 18.05 8.57
CA ILE A 330 3.80 18.41 7.54
C ILE A 330 3.70 17.46 6.35
N ILE A 331 3.65 16.14 6.59
CA ILE A 331 3.55 15.16 5.51
C ILE A 331 2.21 15.29 4.77
N PHE A 332 1.11 15.45 5.52
CA PHE A 332 -0.23 15.63 4.92
C PHE A 332 -0.30 16.89 4.04
N VAL A 333 0.14 18.04 4.56
CA VAL A 333 0.14 19.31 3.83
C VAL A 333 1.01 19.22 2.59
N PHE A 334 2.20 18.62 2.70
CA PHE A 334 3.08 18.41 1.54
C PHE A 334 2.37 17.66 0.41
N TYR A 335 1.71 16.55 0.71
CA TYR A 335 1.00 15.77 -0.31
C TYR A 335 -0.31 16.40 -0.80
N CYS A 336 -0.78 17.48 -0.17
CA CYS A 336 -1.88 18.28 -0.71
C CYS A 336 -1.44 19.23 -1.82
N ILE A 337 -0.16 19.62 -1.89
CA ILE A 337 0.37 20.62 -2.85
C ILE A 337 0.36 20.10 -4.30
N PRO A 338 0.93 18.91 -4.63
CA PRO A 338 0.97 18.43 -6.01
C PRO A 338 -0.42 18.13 -6.57
N LYS A 339 -0.61 18.34 -7.89
CA LYS A 339 -1.83 17.97 -8.60
C LYS A 339 -2.04 16.44 -8.60
N SER A 340 -0.95 15.68 -8.82
CA SER A 340 -0.98 14.21 -8.80
C SER A 340 -1.11 13.69 -7.37
N LYS A 341 -2.25 13.07 -7.05
CA LYS A 341 -2.59 12.55 -5.72
C LYS A 341 -3.04 11.09 -5.81
N ARG A 342 -2.55 10.26 -4.89
CA ARG A 342 -2.97 8.86 -4.73
C ARG A 342 -3.14 8.56 -3.24
N SER A 343 -4.05 7.65 -2.90
CA SER A 343 -4.31 7.25 -1.50
C SER A 343 -3.02 6.79 -0.79
N VAL A 344 -2.22 5.98 -1.46
CA VAL A 344 -0.97 5.42 -0.92
C VAL A 344 0.11 6.46 -0.56
N TYR A 345 0.02 7.69 -1.07
CA TYR A 345 0.99 8.74 -0.71
C TYR A 345 0.85 9.20 0.74
N LEU A 346 -0.34 9.03 1.32
CA LEU A 346 -0.60 9.37 2.71
C LEU A 346 -0.20 8.28 3.71
N LEU A 347 0.24 7.10 3.26
CA LEU A 347 0.62 6.00 4.17
C LEU A 347 1.56 6.42 5.31
N PRO A 348 2.58 7.29 5.11
CA PRO A 348 3.46 7.70 6.20
C PRO A 348 2.78 8.47 7.35
N VAL A 349 1.57 9.03 7.14
CA VAL A 349 0.85 9.74 8.22
C VAL A 349 0.07 8.80 9.14
N TYR A 350 -0.27 7.59 8.68
CA TYR A 350 -1.18 6.69 9.40
C TYR A 350 -0.70 6.29 10.81
N PRO A 351 0.58 5.95 11.06
CA PRO A 351 1.04 5.63 12.41
C PRO A 351 0.91 6.82 13.38
N PHE A 352 1.09 8.05 12.89
CA PHE A 352 0.99 9.26 13.71
C PHE A 352 -0.47 9.65 14.00
N VAL A 353 -1.38 9.46 13.04
CA VAL A 353 -2.83 9.62 13.30
C VAL A 353 -3.33 8.49 14.20
N ALA A 354 -2.83 7.25 14.05
CA ALA A 354 -3.17 6.13 14.92
C ALA A 354 -2.82 6.40 16.39
N TYR A 355 -1.78 7.19 16.67
CA TYR A 355 -1.47 7.67 18.01
C TYR A 355 -2.65 8.48 18.61
N PHE A 356 -3.21 9.43 17.86
CA PHE A 356 -4.36 10.23 18.33
C PHE A 356 -5.64 9.40 18.44
N VAL A 357 -5.84 8.44 17.51
CA VAL A 357 -6.95 7.48 17.61
C VAL A 357 -6.81 6.62 18.86
N ALA A 358 -5.58 6.23 19.24
CA ALA A 358 -5.33 5.47 20.47
C ALA A 358 -5.65 6.29 21.74
N GLU A 359 -5.25 7.57 21.79
CA GLU A 359 -5.65 8.48 22.89
C GLU A 359 -7.18 8.61 22.95
N PHE A 360 -7.83 8.75 21.80
CA PHE A 360 -9.29 8.86 21.71
C PHE A 360 -10.00 7.58 22.18
N LEU A 361 -9.52 6.39 21.80
CA LEU A 361 -10.06 5.10 22.26
C LEU A 361 -9.94 4.93 23.77
N LEU A 362 -8.80 5.34 24.37
CA LEU A 362 -8.61 5.34 25.81
C LEU A 362 -9.56 6.31 26.50
N TRP A 363 -9.74 7.52 25.95
CA TRP A 363 -10.69 8.50 26.46
C TRP A 363 -12.13 7.98 26.41
N LEU A 364 -12.56 7.39 25.28
CA LEU A 364 -13.88 6.76 25.13
C LEU A 364 -14.10 5.64 26.16
N ARG A 365 -13.10 4.80 26.36
CA ARG A 365 -13.18 3.71 27.36
C ARG A 365 -13.47 4.25 28.75
N HIS A 366 -12.87 5.38 29.14
CA HIS A 366 -13.01 5.95 30.47
C HIS A 366 -14.24 6.85 30.64
N ARG A 367 -14.65 7.56 29.61
CA ARG A 367 -15.70 8.61 29.71
C ARG A 367 -16.99 8.24 28.99
N HIS A 368 -16.91 7.51 27.88
CA HIS A 368 -18.04 7.25 27.00
C HIS A 368 -18.08 5.78 26.53
N LEU A 369 -18.01 4.85 27.49
CA LEU A 369 -18.00 3.40 27.21
C LEU A 369 -19.19 2.96 26.31
N ARG A 370 -20.35 3.62 26.44
CA ARG A 370 -21.52 3.31 25.59
C ARG A 370 -21.25 3.49 24.12
N VAL A 371 -20.49 4.52 23.71
CA VAL A 371 -20.10 4.76 22.30
C VAL A 371 -19.21 3.64 21.80
N LEU A 372 -18.22 3.25 22.60
CA LEU A 372 -17.31 2.15 22.24
C LEU A 372 -18.05 0.81 22.11
N VAL A 373 -19.00 0.53 22.99
CA VAL A 373 -19.86 -0.66 22.93
C VAL A 373 -20.81 -0.61 21.73
N ALA A 374 -21.40 0.55 21.42
CA ALA A 374 -22.24 0.73 20.24
C ALA A 374 -21.46 0.51 18.94
N PHE A 375 -20.23 1.03 18.86
CA PHE A 375 -19.31 0.77 17.75
C PHE A 375 -19.00 -0.75 17.62
N GLY A 376 -18.74 -1.42 18.74
CA GLY A 376 -18.54 -2.88 18.75
C GLY A 376 -19.78 -3.64 18.24
N TRP A 377 -20.99 -3.21 18.57
CA TRP A 377 -22.23 -3.77 18.03
C TRP A 377 -22.35 -3.57 16.52
N THR A 378 -21.98 -2.39 16.01
CA THR A 378 -21.99 -2.13 14.55
C THR A 378 -21.06 -3.10 13.83
N LEU A 379 -19.84 -3.31 14.36
CA LEU A 379 -18.88 -4.26 13.80
C LEU A 379 -19.39 -5.72 13.92
N ALA A 380 -19.96 -6.10 15.06
CA ALA A 380 -20.51 -7.44 15.26
C ALA A 380 -21.67 -7.73 14.30
N THR A 381 -22.56 -6.76 14.09
CA THR A 381 -23.65 -6.86 13.12
C THR A 381 -23.11 -7.00 11.70
N LEU A 382 -22.15 -6.18 11.30
CA LEU A 382 -21.52 -6.26 9.98
C LEU A 382 -20.85 -7.62 9.76
N THR A 383 -20.09 -8.10 10.74
CA THR A 383 -19.41 -9.40 10.69
C THR A 383 -20.43 -10.54 10.56
N THR A 384 -21.52 -10.50 11.33
CA THR A 384 -22.60 -11.50 11.27
C THR A 384 -23.29 -11.48 9.92
N LEU A 385 -23.63 -10.30 9.40
CA LEU A 385 -24.28 -10.16 8.08
C LEU A 385 -23.38 -10.70 6.95
N LEU A 386 -22.10 -10.38 6.96
CA LEU A 386 -21.14 -10.92 5.98
C LEU A 386 -21.09 -12.45 6.07
N THR A 387 -20.99 -12.99 7.28
CA THR A 387 -20.93 -14.46 7.47
C THR A 387 -22.21 -15.13 6.98
N LEU A 388 -23.37 -14.58 7.33
CA LEU A 388 -24.68 -15.11 6.88
C LEU A 388 -24.83 -15.00 5.36
N THR A 389 -24.44 -13.87 4.77
CA THR A 389 -24.47 -13.69 3.30
C THR A 389 -23.60 -14.76 2.62
N TYR A 390 -22.40 -15.03 3.14
CA TYR A 390 -21.57 -16.09 2.61
C TYR A 390 -22.24 -17.46 2.67
N VAL A 391 -22.86 -17.81 3.80
CA VAL A 391 -23.59 -19.08 3.95
C VAL A 391 -24.75 -19.18 2.94
N VAL A 392 -25.55 -18.11 2.80
CA VAL A 392 -26.67 -18.06 1.85
C VAL A 392 -26.19 -18.21 0.40
N VAL A 393 -25.07 -17.56 0.04
CA VAL A 393 -24.43 -17.73 -1.28
C VAL A 393 -23.98 -19.17 -1.48
N ARG A 394 -23.33 -19.74 -0.48
CA ARG A 394 -22.78 -21.11 -0.52
C ARG A 394 -23.85 -22.18 -0.64
N MET A 395 -25.03 -21.94 -0.06
CA MET A 395 -26.22 -22.80 -0.18
C MET A 395 -26.92 -22.66 -1.55
N GLY A 396 -26.47 -21.76 -2.42
CA GLY A 396 -27.09 -21.53 -3.73
C GLY A 396 -28.43 -20.79 -3.68
N LEU A 397 -28.79 -20.18 -2.54
CA LEU A 397 -30.08 -19.51 -2.34
C LEU A 397 -30.17 -18.13 -3.04
N ILE A 398 -29.04 -17.57 -3.49
CA ILE A 398 -29.03 -16.33 -4.28
C ILE A 398 -29.08 -16.70 -5.76
N PRO A 399 -30.15 -16.39 -6.51
CA PRO A 399 -30.22 -16.68 -7.94
C PRO A 399 -29.32 -15.73 -8.74
N ASP A 400 -28.81 -16.20 -9.88
CA ASP A 400 -27.93 -15.43 -10.77
C ASP A 400 -28.60 -14.13 -11.27
N SER A 401 -29.93 -14.13 -11.38
CA SER A 401 -30.72 -12.97 -11.81
C SER A 401 -30.50 -11.72 -10.94
N ILE A 402 -30.15 -11.87 -9.67
CA ILE A 402 -29.90 -10.71 -8.77
C ILE A 402 -28.64 -9.94 -9.21
N VAL A 403 -27.61 -10.62 -9.70
CA VAL A 403 -26.33 -10.03 -10.10
C VAL A 403 -26.18 -9.88 -11.61
N ALA A 404 -27.11 -10.43 -12.39
CA ALA A 404 -27.10 -10.44 -13.86
C ALA A 404 -27.52 -9.11 -14.50
N HIS A 405 -27.25 -7.97 -13.85
CA HIS A 405 -27.67 -6.66 -14.32
C HIS A 405 -26.47 -5.77 -14.69
N GLY A 406 -26.64 -4.98 -15.76
CA GLY A 406 -25.68 -3.98 -16.19
C GLY A 406 -24.50 -4.51 -17.02
N LYS A 407 -23.55 -3.64 -17.30
CA LYS A 407 -22.39 -3.88 -18.20
C LYS A 407 -21.43 -4.98 -17.74
N HIS A 408 -21.54 -5.44 -16.48
CA HIS A 408 -20.63 -6.43 -15.87
C HIS A 408 -21.36 -7.71 -15.44
N ALA A 409 -22.54 -8.00 -16.02
CA ALA A 409 -23.38 -9.14 -15.64
C ALA A 409 -22.62 -10.48 -15.66
N ALA A 410 -21.92 -10.78 -16.74
CA ALA A 410 -21.14 -12.03 -16.87
C ALA A 410 -20.05 -12.14 -15.77
N GLN A 411 -19.32 -11.08 -15.52
CA GLN A 411 -18.29 -11.05 -14.47
C GLN A 411 -18.89 -11.19 -13.06
N ASN A 412 -20.03 -10.53 -12.80
CA ASN A 412 -20.74 -10.65 -11.52
C ASN A 412 -21.24 -12.08 -11.27
N ILE A 413 -21.78 -12.74 -12.29
CA ILE A 413 -22.20 -14.15 -12.23
C ILE A 413 -20.99 -15.05 -11.97
N ALA A 414 -19.88 -14.81 -12.65
CA ALA A 414 -18.64 -15.57 -12.44
C ALA A 414 -18.13 -15.41 -11.00
N MET A 415 -18.16 -14.20 -10.43
CA MET A 415 -17.79 -13.96 -9.02
C MET A 415 -18.75 -14.67 -8.04
N LEU A 416 -20.06 -14.65 -8.30
CA LEU A 416 -21.03 -15.35 -7.47
C LEU A 416 -20.79 -16.87 -7.52
N ASN A 417 -20.51 -17.42 -8.69
CA ASN A 417 -20.21 -18.84 -8.85
C ASN A 417 -18.88 -19.23 -8.18
N ALA A 418 -17.84 -18.40 -8.28
CA ALA A 418 -16.60 -18.62 -7.56
C ALA A 418 -16.81 -18.61 -6.03
N LEU A 419 -17.62 -17.71 -5.48
CA LEU A 419 -18.00 -17.73 -4.07
C LEU A 419 -18.75 -19.01 -3.65
N ARG A 420 -19.54 -19.61 -4.55
CA ARG A 420 -20.28 -20.86 -4.30
C ARG A 420 -19.37 -22.08 -4.28
N THR A 421 -18.33 -22.10 -5.09
CA THR A 421 -17.58 -23.32 -5.37
C THR A 421 -16.14 -23.29 -4.85
N GLU A 422 -15.51 -22.12 -4.82
CA GLU A 422 -14.09 -21.97 -4.58
C GLU A 422 -13.73 -21.44 -3.20
N GLY A 423 -12.47 -21.59 -2.86
CA GLY A 423 -11.81 -20.95 -1.73
C GLY A 423 -11.90 -21.68 -0.40
N ILE A 424 -10.96 -21.36 0.47
CA ILE A 424 -10.85 -21.87 1.84
C ILE A 424 -12.01 -21.39 2.75
N GLY A 425 -12.81 -20.44 2.28
CA GLY A 425 -13.97 -19.92 2.99
C GLY A 425 -14.93 -20.98 3.48
N SER A 426 -15.07 -22.11 2.76
CA SER A 426 -15.90 -23.25 3.17
C SER A 426 -15.49 -23.89 4.51
N VAL A 427 -14.23 -23.70 4.91
CA VAL A 427 -13.67 -24.24 6.16
C VAL A 427 -13.65 -23.20 7.27
N ILE A 428 -13.35 -21.94 6.93
CA ILE A 428 -13.06 -20.90 7.93
C ILE A 428 -14.22 -19.92 8.19
N TRP A 429 -15.33 -20.00 7.46
CA TRP A 429 -16.45 -19.05 7.50
C TRP A 429 -17.05 -18.82 8.89
N ALA A 430 -16.97 -19.83 9.78
CA ALA A 430 -17.55 -19.75 11.13
C ALA A 430 -16.65 -19.04 12.15
N ILE A 431 -15.36 -18.86 11.86
CA ILE A 431 -14.38 -18.24 12.79
C ILE A 431 -14.81 -16.83 13.23
N PRO A 432 -15.32 -15.95 12.35
CA PRO A 432 -15.78 -14.63 12.76
C PRO A 432 -16.93 -14.63 13.78
N LEU A 433 -17.77 -15.67 13.79
CA LEU A 433 -18.87 -15.80 14.76
C LEU A 433 -18.33 -16.01 16.21
N VAL A 434 -17.17 -16.63 16.34
CA VAL A 434 -16.48 -16.74 17.65
C VAL A 434 -16.10 -15.36 18.17
N ALA A 435 -15.64 -14.44 17.30
CA ALA A 435 -15.35 -13.07 17.70
C ALA A 435 -16.63 -12.30 18.12
N VAL A 436 -17.74 -12.52 17.41
CA VAL A 436 -19.04 -11.96 17.80
C VAL A 436 -19.48 -12.48 19.17
N TRP A 437 -19.37 -13.78 19.41
CA TRP A 437 -19.69 -14.38 20.71
C TRP A 437 -18.80 -13.81 21.83
N LEU A 438 -17.49 -13.73 21.63
CA LEU A 438 -16.54 -13.13 22.58
C LEU A 438 -16.89 -11.66 22.86
N PHE A 439 -17.28 -10.91 21.85
CA PHE A 439 -17.73 -9.52 22.03
C PHE A 439 -19.00 -9.45 22.90
N VAL A 440 -20.03 -10.23 22.57
CA VAL A 440 -21.27 -10.25 23.34
C VAL A 440 -21.02 -10.57 24.81
N LYS A 441 -20.15 -11.55 25.08
CA LYS A 441 -19.81 -12.01 26.45
C LYS A 441 -18.99 -10.97 27.22
N HIS A 442 -18.03 -10.27 26.57
CA HIS A 442 -17.02 -9.46 27.26
C HIS A 442 -17.07 -7.97 26.93
N ARG A 443 -18.09 -7.48 26.21
CA ARG A 443 -18.20 -6.08 25.74
C ARG A 443 -18.09 -5.02 26.84
N HIS A 444 -18.46 -5.32 28.07
CA HIS A 444 -18.38 -4.39 29.20
C HIS A 444 -17.10 -4.57 30.02
N THR A 445 -16.55 -5.78 30.09
CA THR A 445 -15.36 -6.10 30.88
C THR A 445 -14.06 -5.84 30.12
N ARG A 446 -14.03 -6.15 28.82
CA ARG A 446 -12.86 -6.01 27.95
C ARG A 446 -13.20 -5.35 26.61
N PRO A 447 -13.82 -4.15 26.60
CA PRO A 447 -14.40 -3.56 25.41
C PRO A 447 -13.40 -3.34 24.27
N LEU A 448 -12.20 -2.84 24.54
CA LEU A 448 -11.17 -2.63 23.51
C LEU A 448 -10.67 -3.94 22.92
N ALA A 449 -10.37 -4.94 23.76
CA ALA A 449 -9.87 -6.22 23.28
C ALA A 449 -10.89 -6.89 22.35
N THR A 450 -12.16 -6.95 22.73
CA THR A 450 -13.22 -7.56 21.92
C THR A 450 -13.50 -6.77 20.65
N THR A 451 -13.42 -5.45 20.68
CA THR A 451 -13.55 -4.59 19.49
C THR A 451 -12.43 -4.86 18.48
N PHE A 452 -11.16 -4.92 18.94
CA PHE A 452 -10.05 -5.27 18.05
C PHE A 452 -10.17 -6.71 17.51
N THR A 453 -10.61 -7.67 18.33
CA THR A 453 -10.88 -9.03 17.84
C THR A 453 -11.90 -9.01 16.69
N LEU A 454 -12.99 -8.25 16.81
CA LEU A 454 -13.97 -8.08 15.72
C LEU A 454 -13.35 -7.48 14.46
N ILE A 455 -12.52 -6.42 14.60
CA ILE A 455 -11.88 -5.78 13.45
C ILE A 455 -10.94 -6.76 12.73
N PHE A 456 -10.09 -7.47 13.47
CA PHE A 456 -9.18 -8.45 12.87
C PHE A 456 -9.92 -9.63 12.26
N CYS A 457 -11.01 -10.10 12.86
CA CYS A 457 -11.85 -11.14 12.26
C CYS A 457 -12.61 -10.63 11.03
N LEU A 458 -12.95 -9.35 10.96
CA LEU A 458 -13.53 -8.75 9.75
C LEU A 458 -12.50 -8.79 8.60
N PHE A 459 -11.25 -8.36 8.82
CA PHE A 459 -10.19 -8.48 7.81
C PHE A 459 -9.94 -9.94 7.43
N PHE A 460 -9.84 -10.84 8.41
CA PHE A 460 -9.72 -12.27 8.16
C PHE A 460 -10.84 -12.80 7.26
N THR A 461 -12.07 -12.38 7.48
CA THR A 461 -13.21 -12.75 6.64
C THR A 461 -13.07 -12.19 5.23
N LEU A 462 -12.68 -10.94 5.10
CA LEU A 462 -12.50 -10.31 3.79
C LEU A 462 -11.36 -10.98 3.01
N ASP A 463 -10.20 -11.15 3.62
CA ASP A 463 -8.99 -11.65 2.96
C ASP A 463 -9.04 -13.15 2.68
N GLY A 464 -9.64 -13.95 3.56
CA GLY A 464 -9.69 -15.41 3.44
C GLY A 464 -10.94 -15.96 2.77
N VAL A 465 -12.09 -15.30 2.93
CA VAL A 465 -13.38 -15.82 2.44
C VAL A 465 -13.82 -15.12 1.16
N TYR A 466 -13.77 -13.79 1.11
CA TYR A 466 -14.37 -13.02 0.02
C TYR A 466 -13.41 -12.63 -1.09
N GLN A 467 -12.24 -12.09 -0.73
CA GLN A 467 -11.33 -11.52 -1.73
C GLN A 467 -10.81 -12.55 -2.75
N PRO A 468 -10.32 -13.74 -2.35
CA PRO A 468 -9.77 -14.68 -3.33
C PRO A 468 -10.76 -15.08 -4.42
N PRO A 469 -11.95 -15.62 -4.12
CA PRO A 469 -12.88 -16.03 -5.17
C PRO A 469 -13.38 -14.86 -6.03
N ILE A 470 -13.60 -13.67 -5.44
CA ILE A 470 -14.09 -12.49 -6.18
C ILE A 470 -13.00 -11.88 -7.07
N LEU A 471 -11.79 -11.72 -6.54
CA LEU A 471 -10.73 -11.01 -7.25
C LEU A 471 -10.04 -11.89 -8.29
N ASN A 472 -9.96 -13.21 -8.06
CA ASN A 472 -9.32 -14.13 -8.99
C ASN A 472 -10.07 -14.21 -10.33
N VAL A 473 -11.40 -14.03 -10.33
CA VAL A 473 -12.20 -13.94 -11.57
C VAL A 473 -11.78 -12.76 -12.45
N LYS A 474 -11.21 -11.70 -11.86
CA LYS A 474 -10.75 -10.52 -12.62
C LYS A 474 -9.35 -10.69 -13.21
N SER A 475 -8.61 -11.70 -12.82
CA SER A 475 -7.22 -11.88 -13.23
C SER A 475 -7.11 -12.35 -14.67
N ASP A 476 -6.12 -11.84 -15.38
CA ASP A 476 -5.77 -12.30 -16.75
C ASP A 476 -4.94 -13.60 -16.75
N LYS A 477 -4.70 -14.25 -15.59
CA LYS A 477 -3.95 -15.51 -15.50
C LYS A 477 -4.51 -16.63 -16.40
N PRO A 478 -5.85 -16.84 -16.49
CA PRO A 478 -6.39 -17.84 -17.40
C PRO A 478 -6.05 -17.58 -18.87
N LEU A 479 -5.96 -16.32 -19.29
CA LEU A 479 -5.55 -15.93 -20.62
C LEU A 479 -4.08 -16.29 -20.86
N ALA A 480 -3.21 -15.94 -19.91
CA ALA A 480 -1.80 -16.28 -19.97
C ALA A 480 -1.59 -17.80 -20.05
N THR A 481 -2.30 -18.57 -19.22
CA THR A 481 -2.23 -20.05 -19.25
C THR A 481 -2.66 -20.60 -20.61
N TYR A 482 -3.74 -20.08 -21.21
CA TYR A 482 -4.14 -20.49 -22.57
C TYR A 482 -3.07 -20.15 -23.60
N ILE A 483 -2.51 -18.94 -23.57
CA ILE A 483 -1.45 -18.51 -24.50
C ILE A 483 -0.23 -19.43 -24.38
N GLU A 484 0.14 -19.80 -23.16
CA GLU A 484 1.25 -20.73 -22.90
C GLU A 484 1.03 -22.12 -23.52
N THR A 485 -0.22 -22.63 -23.52
CA THR A 485 -0.53 -23.89 -24.22
C THR A 485 -0.38 -23.78 -25.73
N GLN A 486 -0.59 -22.59 -26.33
CA GLN A 486 -0.44 -22.39 -27.78
C GLN A 486 1.02 -22.16 -28.17
N GLN A 487 1.81 -21.53 -27.30
CA GLN A 487 3.23 -21.23 -27.56
C GLN A 487 4.01 -21.29 -26.21
N PRO A 488 4.52 -22.49 -25.84
CA PRO A 488 5.22 -22.70 -24.56
C PRO A 488 6.53 -21.91 -24.44
N THR A 489 7.18 -21.61 -25.59
CA THR A 489 8.47 -20.92 -25.64
C THR A 489 8.46 -19.78 -26.65
N GLY A 490 9.43 -18.87 -26.53
CA GLY A 490 9.58 -17.73 -27.43
C GLY A 490 8.72 -16.53 -27.07
N ARG A 491 8.82 -15.50 -27.90
CA ARG A 491 8.15 -14.20 -27.66
C ARG A 491 6.70 -14.24 -28.08
N ILE A 492 5.86 -13.59 -27.29
CA ILE A 492 4.46 -13.26 -27.60
C ILE A 492 4.43 -11.76 -27.88
N TYR A 493 3.63 -11.32 -28.83
CA TYR A 493 3.61 -9.93 -29.25
C TYR A 493 2.32 -9.25 -28.79
N SER A 494 2.41 -7.97 -28.37
CA SER A 494 1.26 -7.12 -28.08
C SER A 494 1.26 -5.93 -29.01
N PHE A 495 0.10 -5.60 -29.60
CA PHE A 495 -0.04 -4.42 -30.42
C PHE A 495 -0.28 -3.21 -29.51
N ARG A 496 0.74 -2.35 -29.39
CA ARG A 496 0.67 -1.11 -28.61
C ARG A 496 0.34 0.06 -29.54
N THR A 497 -0.93 0.25 -29.78
CA THR A 497 -1.38 1.28 -30.72
C THR A 497 -1.49 2.66 -30.09
N ASP A 498 -1.22 3.72 -30.90
CA ASP A 498 -1.50 5.11 -30.58
C ASP A 498 -2.96 5.53 -30.87
N VAL A 499 -3.83 4.62 -31.31
CA VAL A 499 -5.26 4.88 -31.56
C VAL A 499 -5.96 5.41 -30.30
N ASN A 500 -5.44 5.04 -29.15
CA ASN A 500 -5.86 5.61 -27.86
C ASN A 500 -4.63 6.04 -27.05
N PRO A 501 -4.00 7.20 -27.36
CA PRO A 501 -2.72 7.62 -26.77
C PRO A 501 -2.72 7.66 -25.24
N GLY A 502 -3.90 7.82 -24.62
CA GLY A 502 -4.05 7.84 -23.17
C GLY A 502 -4.04 6.47 -22.50
N ASN A 503 -4.22 5.38 -23.24
CA ASN A 503 -4.28 4.02 -22.70
C ASN A 503 -3.81 2.94 -23.70
N PRO A 504 -2.51 2.90 -24.05
CA PRO A 504 -1.96 1.84 -24.90
C PRO A 504 -2.08 0.48 -24.22
N LEU A 505 -2.26 -0.58 -25.02
CA LEU A 505 -2.29 -1.95 -24.51
C LEU A 505 -0.95 -2.31 -23.85
N HIS A 506 -0.98 -2.61 -22.55
CA HIS A 506 0.21 -2.98 -21.79
C HIS A 506 -0.11 -4.13 -20.83
N PRO A 507 -0.09 -5.39 -21.32
CA PRO A 507 -0.59 -6.55 -20.60
C PRO A 507 0.41 -7.05 -19.53
N PHE A 508 0.63 -6.28 -18.47
CA PHE A 508 1.57 -6.63 -17.40
C PHE A 508 1.21 -7.92 -16.69
N THR A 509 -0.08 -8.18 -16.45
CA THR A 509 -0.53 -9.40 -15.78
C THR A 509 -0.25 -10.63 -16.64
N ILE A 510 -0.60 -10.58 -17.91
CA ILE A 510 -0.31 -11.66 -18.85
C ILE A 510 1.21 -11.85 -18.96
N ASN A 511 1.95 -10.75 -19.09
CA ASN A 511 3.40 -10.79 -19.22
C ASN A 511 4.09 -11.42 -17.99
N PHE A 512 3.64 -11.07 -16.79
CA PHE A 512 4.15 -11.68 -15.56
C PHE A 512 3.96 -13.20 -15.55
N TYR A 513 2.75 -13.68 -15.86
CA TYR A 513 2.46 -15.12 -15.84
C TYR A 513 3.12 -15.88 -17.01
N LEU A 514 3.48 -15.19 -18.09
CA LEU A 514 4.26 -15.75 -19.20
C LEU A 514 5.77 -15.61 -19.02
N GLY A 515 6.25 -15.15 -17.86
CA GLY A 515 7.69 -15.07 -17.58
C GLY A 515 8.41 -13.99 -18.39
N ASP A 516 7.82 -12.80 -18.52
CA ASP A 516 8.34 -11.63 -19.23
C ASP A 516 8.61 -11.85 -20.74
N ARG A 517 7.76 -12.66 -21.39
CA ARG A 517 7.86 -13.00 -22.82
C ARG A 517 7.02 -12.12 -23.75
N VAL A 518 6.13 -11.26 -23.18
CA VAL A 518 5.27 -10.38 -23.99
C VAL A 518 6.03 -9.11 -24.33
N VAL A 519 6.21 -8.87 -25.65
CA VAL A 519 6.96 -7.73 -26.17
C VAL A 519 6.10 -6.91 -27.14
N PRO A 520 6.36 -5.59 -27.31
CA PRO A 520 5.64 -4.79 -28.31
C PRO A 520 5.93 -5.29 -29.73
N PHE A 521 4.87 -5.48 -30.53
CA PHE A 521 5.01 -5.85 -31.93
C PHE A 521 5.83 -4.83 -32.71
N GLU A 522 5.60 -3.54 -32.46
CA GLU A 522 6.19 -2.41 -33.15
C GLU A 522 7.71 -2.33 -33.00
N ALA A 523 8.24 -2.84 -31.88
CA ALA A 523 9.67 -2.81 -31.62
C ALA A 523 10.45 -3.92 -32.34
N PHE A 524 9.79 -5.02 -32.71
CA PHE A 524 10.45 -6.22 -33.24
C PHE A 524 10.05 -6.57 -34.66
N MET A 525 8.85 -6.17 -35.12
CA MET A 525 8.33 -6.43 -36.49
C MET A 525 8.60 -7.86 -36.97
N PRO A 526 8.20 -8.90 -36.22
CA PRO A 526 8.51 -10.30 -36.54
C PRO A 526 7.76 -10.80 -37.76
N THR A 527 8.25 -11.88 -38.37
CA THR A 527 7.61 -12.47 -39.57
C THR A 527 6.40 -13.34 -39.24
N HIS A 528 6.36 -13.94 -38.09
CA HIS A 528 5.24 -14.79 -37.61
C HIS A 528 5.21 -14.85 -36.09
N GLY A 529 4.09 -15.27 -35.53
CA GLY A 529 3.92 -15.45 -34.09
C GLY A 529 2.49 -15.30 -33.60
N LEU A 530 2.33 -15.15 -32.27
CA LEU A 530 1.06 -14.84 -31.62
C LEU A 530 1.01 -13.37 -31.26
N LEU A 531 -0.15 -12.75 -31.48
CA LEU A 531 -0.40 -11.32 -31.25
C LEU A 531 -1.60 -11.13 -30.33
N ILE A 532 -1.39 -10.42 -29.23
CA ILE A 532 -2.45 -9.96 -28.33
C ILE A 532 -2.92 -8.59 -28.80
N VAL A 533 -4.21 -8.43 -29.03
CA VAL A 533 -4.83 -7.19 -29.54
C VAL A 533 -6.09 -6.88 -28.74
N GLY A 534 -6.37 -5.60 -28.52
CA GLY A 534 -7.68 -5.15 -28.05
C GLY A 534 -8.75 -5.38 -29.13
N ASN A 535 -9.98 -5.68 -28.71
CA ASN A 535 -11.09 -6.04 -29.62
C ASN A 535 -11.33 -5.02 -30.74
N ASP A 536 -11.18 -3.74 -30.44
CA ASP A 536 -11.40 -2.58 -31.32
C ASP A 536 -10.14 -2.12 -32.07
N GLU A 537 -9.01 -2.83 -31.90
CA GLU A 537 -7.70 -2.38 -32.41
C GLU A 537 -7.17 -3.23 -33.58
N ILE A 538 -7.83 -4.32 -33.96
CA ILE A 538 -7.35 -5.21 -35.03
C ILE A 538 -7.42 -4.51 -36.42
N GLU A 539 -8.41 -3.67 -36.68
CA GLU A 539 -8.51 -2.89 -37.89
C GLU A 539 -7.38 -1.86 -38.00
N ALA A 540 -7.03 -1.24 -36.89
CA ALA A 540 -5.90 -0.32 -36.81
C ALA A 540 -4.57 -1.06 -37.06
N PHE A 541 -4.44 -2.32 -36.61
CA PHE A 541 -3.29 -3.14 -36.92
C PHE A 541 -3.18 -3.41 -38.44
N HIS A 542 -4.26 -3.82 -39.10
CA HIS A 542 -4.25 -4.06 -40.54
C HIS A 542 -4.01 -2.79 -41.35
N THR A 543 -4.54 -1.66 -40.94
CA THR A 543 -4.29 -0.37 -41.59
C THR A 543 -2.81 0.03 -41.50
N ARG A 544 -2.18 -0.19 -40.33
CA ARG A 544 -0.77 0.19 -40.09
C ARG A 544 0.20 -0.82 -40.71
N TYR A 545 -0.19 -2.10 -40.75
CA TYR A 545 0.65 -3.21 -41.22
C TYR A 545 -0.06 -4.08 -42.27
N PRO A 546 -0.35 -3.55 -43.48
CA PRO A 546 -1.15 -4.24 -44.49
C PRO A 546 -0.49 -5.52 -45.06
N HIS A 547 0.82 -5.69 -44.85
CA HIS A 547 1.55 -6.88 -45.28
C HIS A 547 1.48 -8.05 -44.30
N TYR A 548 0.73 -7.90 -43.19
CA TYR A 548 0.53 -8.98 -42.23
C TYR A 548 -0.87 -9.57 -42.35
N ARG A 549 -0.95 -10.89 -42.45
CA ARG A 549 -2.20 -11.64 -42.37
C ARG A 549 -2.40 -12.13 -40.93
N THR A 550 -3.62 -12.06 -40.43
CA THR A 550 -3.96 -12.50 -39.08
C THR A 550 -5.11 -13.50 -39.13
N GLU A 551 -5.02 -14.54 -38.31
CA GLU A 551 -6.05 -15.53 -38.07
C GLU A 551 -6.43 -15.50 -36.58
N LEU A 552 -7.73 -15.42 -36.28
CA LEU A 552 -8.21 -15.43 -34.92
C LEU A 552 -8.01 -16.82 -34.28
N VAL A 553 -7.19 -16.90 -33.24
CA VAL A 553 -6.96 -18.12 -32.45
C VAL A 553 -8.00 -18.23 -31.34
N LYS A 554 -8.23 -17.12 -30.60
CA LYS A 554 -9.16 -17.12 -29.47
C LYS A 554 -9.71 -15.71 -29.21
N ASP A 555 -11.03 -15.63 -29.09
CA ASP A 555 -11.70 -14.52 -28.41
C ASP A 555 -11.86 -14.92 -26.94
N PHE A 556 -11.28 -14.15 -26.03
CA PHE A 556 -11.31 -14.49 -24.62
C PHE A 556 -12.63 -14.10 -23.96
N ASP A 557 -13.42 -13.20 -24.57
CA ASP A 557 -14.63 -12.61 -23.96
C ASP A 557 -14.37 -12.15 -22.49
N HIS A 558 -13.15 -11.67 -22.26
CA HIS A 558 -12.68 -11.26 -20.94
C HIS A 558 -12.11 -9.84 -21.01
N LYS A 559 -12.56 -9.01 -20.07
CA LYS A 559 -12.05 -7.65 -19.91
C LYS A 559 -10.78 -7.66 -19.08
N SER A 560 -9.64 -7.33 -19.72
CA SER A 560 -8.34 -7.28 -19.04
C SER A 560 -8.36 -6.44 -17.78
N CYS A 561 -7.73 -6.93 -16.73
CA CYS A 561 -7.55 -6.23 -15.47
C CYS A 561 -6.52 -5.09 -15.55
N ASP A 562 -5.69 -5.06 -16.59
CA ASP A 562 -4.65 -4.04 -16.77
C ASP A 562 -5.17 -2.80 -17.50
N ASP A 563 -5.73 -3.00 -18.70
CA ASP A 563 -6.07 -1.92 -19.64
C ASP A 563 -7.58 -1.75 -19.80
N HIS A 564 -8.38 -2.63 -19.19
CA HIS A 564 -9.84 -2.67 -19.30
C HIS A 564 -10.35 -2.86 -20.73
N LYS A 565 -9.54 -3.46 -21.61
CA LYS A 565 -9.88 -3.83 -22.99
C LYS A 565 -10.33 -5.29 -23.05
N MET A 566 -11.24 -5.59 -23.98
CA MET A 566 -11.54 -6.98 -24.36
C MET A 566 -10.41 -7.49 -25.23
N LEU A 567 -9.79 -8.61 -24.85
CA LEU A 567 -8.58 -9.11 -25.51
C LEU A 567 -8.89 -10.27 -26.44
N LYS A 568 -8.20 -10.27 -27.59
CA LYS A 568 -8.19 -11.37 -28.56
C LYS A 568 -6.77 -11.80 -28.87
N LEU A 569 -6.61 -13.07 -29.16
CA LEU A 569 -5.35 -13.68 -29.60
C LEU A 569 -5.43 -14.03 -31.09
N TYR A 570 -4.48 -13.53 -31.86
CA TYR A 570 -4.33 -13.81 -33.26
C TYR A 570 -3.02 -14.53 -33.54
N ARG A 571 -3.01 -15.41 -34.56
CA ARG A 571 -1.79 -15.86 -35.21
C ARG A 571 -1.54 -14.95 -36.39
N PHE A 572 -0.32 -14.49 -36.57
CA PHE A 572 0.02 -13.63 -37.70
C PHE A 572 1.20 -14.19 -38.50
N THR A 573 1.21 -13.85 -39.77
CA THR A 573 2.31 -14.12 -40.70
C THR A 573 2.48 -12.92 -41.62
N LYS A 574 3.74 -12.57 -41.92
CA LYS A 574 4.07 -11.56 -42.90
C LYS A 574 3.87 -12.16 -44.27
N ALA A 575 3.10 -11.49 -45.14
CA ALA A 575 2.81 -11.93 -46.52
C ALA A 575 4.04 -11.82 -47.40
#